data_130ae6794b8795ba760150af731b77ae
#
_entry.id   130ae6794b8795ba760150af731b77ae
#
_cell.length_a   1.000
_cell.length_b   1.000
_cell.length_c   1.000
_cell.angle_alpha   90.00
_cell.angle_beta   90.00
_cell.angle_gamma   90.00
#
_symmetry.space_group_name_H-M   'P 1'
#
loop_
_entity.id
_entity.type
_entity.pdbx_description
1 polymer ?
#
loop_
_entity_poly.entity_id
_entity_poly.type
_entity_poly.pdbx_seq_one_letter_code
_entity_poly.pdbx_strand_id
1 'polypeptide(L)'
;MDEKQIEMASLIGEGSTWQAGKWLNKPSHCRVDDHTLELVTDFQTDFWRETHYGFIRDSGHFLGFKTRGGFTAQVRINADFRELYDQAGIMVRLNEETWLKAGIEYNDGMPMISSVLTQGKSDWAPGCFSGDPTDFWLRVTVSDGVLRLQYSTDGITWPLLRLAPFPDADSYTVGPMCCTPERQGLRVSFSEWLLSPPLGRDLHDLS
;
A
#
# COMPACT_ATOMS: atom_id res chain seq x y z
N MET A 1 -27.11 -14.67 -1.15
CA MET A 1 -25.94 -13.93 -0.60
C MET A 1 -25.67 -14.54 0.75
N ASP A 2 -24.47 -15.04 0.94
CA ASP A 2 -24.04 -15.70 2.17
C ASP A 2 -23.92 -14.65 3.29
N GLU A 3 -24.22 -15.00 4.54
CA GLU A 3 -24.14 -14.08 5.71
C GLU A 3 -22.79 -13.38 5.81
N LYS A 4 -21.70 -14.04 5.39
CA LYS A 4 -20.36 -13.44 5.28
C LYS A 4 -20.26 -12.32 4.24
N GLN A 5 -21.01 -12.38 3.15
CA GLN A 5 -21.09 -11.31 2.15
C GLN A 5 -21.91 -10.11 2.64
N ILE A 6 -22.90 -10.40 3.51
CA ILE A 6 -23.73 -9.36 4.15
C ILE A 6 -22.92 -8.66 5.25
N GLU A 7 -22.10 -9.39 6.01
CA GLU A 7 -21.21 -8.83 7.04
C GLU A 7 -20.09 -7.99 6.42
N MET A 8 -19.50 -8.41 5.29
CA MET A 8 -18.58 -7.57 4.52
C MET A 8 -19.26 -6.33 3.93
N ALA A 9 -20.49 -6.43 3.46
CA ALA A 9 -21.25 -5.28 2.95
C ALA A 9 -21.67 -4.29 4.05
N SER A 10 -21.80 -4.72 5.31
CA SER A 10 -22.13 -3.85 6.46
C SER A 10 -20.89 -3.17 7.07
N LEU A 11 -19.68 -3.67 6.78
CA LEU A 11 -18.39 -3.01 7.11
C LEU A 11 -18.00 -1.94 6.09
N ILE A 12 -18.71 -1.84 4.97
CA ILE A 12 -18.59 -0.73 4.03
C ILE A 12 -19.34 0.47 4.65
N GLY A 13 -18.75 1.09 5.65
CA GLY A 13 -18.98 2.50 5.89
C GLY A 13 -18.76 3.23 4.56
N GLU A 14 -19.63 4.19 4.22
CA GLU A 14 -19.64 4.95 2.96
C GLU A 14 -18.22 5.08 2.40
N GLY A 15 -17.91 4.32 1.34
CA GLY A 15 -16.56 4.14 0.83
C GLY A 15 -15.94 5.51 0.61
N SER A 16 -14.79 5.76 1.22
CA SER A 16 -14.08 7.01 1.02
C SER A 16 -13.80 7.12 -0.48
N THR A 17 -14.46 8.05 -1.12
CA THR A 17 -14.28 8.29 -2.55
C THR A 17 -12.83 8.67 -2.81
N TRP A 18 -12.24 8.24 -3.89
CA TRP A 18 -10.87 8.57 -4.30
C TRP A 18 -10.60 10.08 -4.27
N GLN A 19 -11.65 10.89 -4.47
CA GLN A 19 -11.62 12.35 -4.44
C GLN A 19 -11.28 12.95 -3.08
N ALA A 20 -11.49 12.20 -1.97
CA ALA A 20 -11.14 12.65 -0.62
C ALA A 20 -9.63 12.57 -0.34
N GLY A 21 -8.88 11.80 -1.14
CA GLY A 21 -7.43 11.67 -1.02
C GLY A 21 -6.70 12.94 -1.45
N LYS A 22 -5.50 13.13 -0.88
CA LYS A 22 -4.58 14.22 -1.24
C LYS A 22 -3.30 13.63 -1.81
N TRP A 23 -2.89 14.14 -2.97
CA TRP A 23 -1.65 13.72 -3.60
C TRP A 23 -0.41 14.27 -2.90
N LEU A 24 0.52 13.37 -2.62
CA LEU A 24 1.94 13.66 -2.56
C LEU A 24 2.53 13.20 -3.91
N ASN A 25 3.09 14.13 -4.69
CA ASN A 25 3.60 13.88 -6.04
C ASN A 25 2.54 13.28 -6.98
N LYS A 26 1.56 14.10 -7.36
CA LYS A 26 0.50 13.68 -8.30
C LYS A 26 1.12 13.27 -9.64
N PRO A 27 0.81 12.09 -10.20
CA PRO A 27 1.30 11.69 -11.51
C PRO A 27 0.73 12.58 -12.61
N SER A 28 1.49 12.73 -13.71
CA SER A 28 1.09 13.52 -14.88
C SER A 28 -0.17 12.96 -15.54
N HIS A 29 -0.37 11.64 -15.44
CA HIS A 29 -1.52 10.95 -16.00
C HIS A 29 -2.22 10.12 -14.91
N CYS A 30 -3.40 10.57 -14.49
CA CYS A 30 -4.28 9.79 -13.62
C CYS A 30 -5.75 10.04 -13.98
N ARG A 31 -6.54 9.04 -13.78
CA ARG A 31 -7.99 9.04 -13.91
C ARG A 31 -8.61 8.45 -12.64
N VAL A 32 -9.66 9.06 -12.18
CA VAL A 32 -10.43 8.61 -11.03
C VAL A 32 -11.88 8.49 -11.47
N ASP A 33 -12.49 7.36 -11.17
CA ASP A 33 -13.95 7.17 -11.21
C ASP A 33 -14.47 6.74 -9.84
N ASP A 34 -15.73 6.33 -9.73
CA ASP A 34 -16.33 5.97 -8.44
C ASP A 34 -15.72 4.70 -7.83
N HIS A 35 -15.09 3.85 -8.60
CA HIS A 35 -14.61 2.53 -8.17
C HIS A 35 -13.10 2.34 -8.32
N THR A 36 -12.47 3.10 -9.21
CA THR A 36 -11.07 2.89 -9.58
C THR A 36 -10.26 4.18 -9.59
N LEU A 37 -8.99 4.04 -9.26
CA LEU A 37 -7.94 5.01 -9.50
C LEU A 37 -6.95 4.38 -10.49
N GLU A 38 -6.89 4.92 -11.70
CA GLU A 38 -5.92 4.53 -12.72
C GLU A 38 -4.84 5.60 -12.87
N LEU A 39 -3.61 5.19 -12.98
CA LEU A 39 -2.50 6.12 -13.21
C LEU A 39 -1.35 5.49 -14.00
N VAL A 40 -0.48 6.36 -14.50
CA VAL A 40 0.77 5.99 -15.16
C VAL A 40 1.90 6.70 -14.42
N THR A 41 2.93 5.94 -14.01
CA THR A 41 4.04 6.50 -13.26
C THR A 41 4.88 7.44 -14.11
N ASP A 42 5.34 8.53 -13.48
CA ASP A 42 6.32 9.45 -14.05
C ASP A 42 7.75 8.90 -13.93
N PHE A 43 8.69 9.53 -14.60
CA PHE A 43 10.08 9.11 -14.69
C PHE A 43 10.82 9.30 -13.36
N GLN A 44 11.59 8.29 -12.94
CA GLN A 44 12.50 8.30 -11.78
C GLN A 44 11.82 8.66 -10.46
N THR A 45 10.65 8.08 -10.21
CA THR A 45 9.92 8.23 -8.97
C THR A 45 10.29 7.15 -7.96
N ASP A 46 10.45 7.50 -6.66
CA ASP A 46 10.79 6.55 -5.59
C ASP A 46 10.50 7.12 -4.20
N PHE A 47 10.46 6.21 -3.21
CA PHE A 47 10.52 6.47 -1.77
C PHE A 47 11.66 5.66 -1.15
N TRP A 48 12.73 6.33 -0.71
CA TRP A 48 13.89 5.70 -0.11
C TRP A 48 14.67 6.67 0.79
N ARG A 49 15.27 6.17 1.87
CA ARG A 49 16.14 6.95 2.75
C ARG A 49 17.42 6.20 3.07
N GLU A 50 18.53 6.70 2.61
CA GLU A 50 19.95 6.45 2.92
C GLU A 50 20.45 5.02 2.78
N THR A 51 19.84 4.03 3.41
CA THR A 51 20.34 2.66 3.52
C THR A 51 20.93 2.15 2.20
N HIS A 52 22.16 1.65 2.26
CA HIS A 52 22.95 1.14 1.15
C HIS A 52 23.30 2.19 0.07
N TYR A 53 22.33 2.91 -0.46
CA TYR A 53 22.51 3.82 -1.61
C TYR A 53 22.98 5.22 -1.23
N GLY A 54 22.83 5.66 0.02
CA GLY A 54 23.26 6.95 0.50
C GLY A 54 22.44 8.16 0.02
N PHE A 55 21.36 7.95 -0.74
CA PHE A 55 20.47 9.01 -1.19
C PHE A 55 19.14 9.03 -0.45
N ILE A 56 18.42 10.13 -0.60
CA ILE A 56 17.03 10.29 -0.17
C ILE A 56 16.18 10.54 -1.41
N ARG A 57 15.07 9.78 -1.53
CA ARG A 57 14.05 9.93 -2.55
C ARG A 57 12.69 10.05 -1.88
N ASP A 58 11.89 11.02 -2.29
CA ASP A 58 10.51 11.26 -1.81
C ASP A 58 9.62 11.71 -2.98
N SER A 59 9.86 11.13 -4.16
CA SER A 59 9.22 11.50 -5.43
C SER A 59 8.18 10.49 -5.92
N GLY A 60 7.99 9.38 -5.24
CA GLY A 60 6.96 8.39 -5.58
C GLY A 60 5.55 8.97 -5.53
N HIS A 61 4.64 8.37 -6.28
CA HIS A 61 3.23 8.79 -6.30
C HIS A 61 2.49 8.18 -5.11
N PHE A 62 1.81 9.00 -4.34
CA PHE A 62 1.03 8.58 -3.18
C PHE A 62 -0.26 9.38 -3.07
N LEU A 63 -1.41 8.72 -3.14
CA LEU A 63 -2.71 9.31 -2.85
C LEU A 63 -3.08 9.01 -1.40
N GLY A 64 -2.84 9.96 -0.50
CA GLY A 64 -2.99 9.78 0.93
C GLY A 64 -4.35 10.21 1.47
N PHE A 65 -4.94 9.37 2.30
CA PHE A 65 -6.16 9.63 3.07
C PHE A 65 -5.77 9.83 4.53
N LYS A 66 -6.15 10.98 5.09
CA LYS A 66 -5.84 11.27 6.49
C LYS A 66 -6.84 10.56 7.40
N THR A 67 -6.34 9.82 8.37
CA THR A 67 -7.14 9.15 9.42
C THR A 67 -6.66 9.56 10.81
N ARG A 68 -7.53 9.42 11.82
CA ARG A 68 -7.22 9.69 13.21
C ARG A 68 -7.21 8.40 14.03
N GLY A 69 -6.22 8.28 14.92
CA GLY A 69 -6.04 7.08 15.73
C GLY A 69 -5.77 5.82 14.90
N GLY A 70 -5.98 4.66 15.49
CA GLY A 70 -5.80 3.38 14.81
C GLY A 70 -6.77 3.19 13.64
N PHE A 71 -6.37 2.39 12.65
CA PHE A 71 -7.16 2.14 11.45
C PHE A 71 -6.81 0.79 10.79
N THR A 72 -7.67 0.34 9.90
CA THR A 72 -7.36 -0.65 8.87
C THR A 72 -7.62 -0.06 7.50
N ALA A 73 -6.67 -0.21 6.59
CA ALA A 73 -6.81 0.15 5.18
C ALA A 73 -6.56 -1.06 4.28
N GLN A 74 -7.33 -1.15 3.20
CA GLN A 74 -7.25 -2.25 2.23
C GLN A 74 -7.36 -1.69 0.81
N VAL A 75 -6.66 -2.32 -0.13
CA VAL A 75 -6.70 -1.94 -1.55
C VAL A 75 -6.39 -3.16 -2.43
N ARG A 76 -7.06 -3.28 -3.56
CA ARG A 76 -6.70 -4.18 -4.66
C ARG A 76 -5.83 -3.44 -5.66
N ILE A 77 -4.80 -4.10 -6.14
CA ILE A 77 -3.79 -3.56 -7.05
C ILE A 77 -3.74 -4.41 -8.32
N ASN A 78 -3.83 -3.75 -9.48
CA ASN A 78 -3.55 -4.36 -10.77
C ASN A 78 -2.43 -3.58 -11.46
N ALA A 79 -1.33 -4.27 -11.80
CA ALA A 79 -0.22 -3.67 -12.53
C ALA A 79 0.62 -4.73 -13.24
N ASP A 80 1.36 -4.32 -14.27
CA ASP A 80 2.23 -5.22 -15.05
C ASP A 80 3.70 -4.81 -14.85
N PHE A 81 4.32 -5.39 -13.82
CA PHE A 81 5.69 -5.12 -13.40
C PHE A 81 6.68 -5.79 -14.35
N ARG A 82 7.61 -5.03 -14.93
CA ARG A 82 8.53 -5.51 -15.98
C ARG A 82 9.98 -5.04 -15.83
N GLU A 83 10.16 -3.86 -15.26
CA GLU A 83 11.47 -3.23 -15.14
C GLU A 83 11.92 -3.16 -13.69
N LEU A 84 13.23 -3.11 -13.49
CA LEU A 84 13.84 -3.05 -12.16
C LEU A 84 13.20 -1.94 -11.32
N TYR A 85 12.79 -2.33 -10.11
CA TYR A 85 12.12 -1.46 -9.13
C TYR A 85 10.76 -0.89 -9.55
N ASP A 86 10.11 -1.40 -10.59
CA ASP A 86 8.67 -1.17 -10.77
C ASP A 86 7.94 -1.58 -9.51
N GLN A 87 7.16 -0.70 -8.90
CA GLN A 87 6.47 -1.01 -7.65
C GLN A 87 5.11 -0.33 -7.54
N ALA A 88 4.16 -1.05 -6.97
CA ALA A 88 2.85 -0.55 -6.62
C ALA A 88 2.29 -1.28 -5.39
N GLY A 89 1.54 -0.55 -4.56
CA GLY A 89 0.97 -1.10 -3.35
C GLY A 89 0.33 -0.06 -2.45
N ILE A 90 0.57 -0.18 -1.15
CA ILE A 90 0.02 0.68 -0.10
C ILE A 90 1.14 1.37 0.69
N MET A 91 0.87 2.59 1.16
CA MET A 91 1.79 3.32 2.04
C MET A 91 1.05 3.84 3.27
N VAL A 92 1.70 3.74 4.43
CA VAL A 92 1.33 4.45 5.67
C VAL A 92 2.43 5.45 5.96
N ARG A 93 2.07 6.71 6.18
CA ARG A 93 3.03 7.81 6.34
C ARG A 93 2.65 8.71 7.51
N LEU A 94 3.60 8.96 8.41
CA LEU A 94 3.53 10.00 9.42
C LEU A 94 4.15 11.31 8.90
N ASN A 95 5.36 11.20 8.36
CA ASN A 95 6.13 12.30 7.80
C ASN A 95 7.16 11.75 6.78
N GLU A 96 8.09 12.59 6.35
CA GLU A 96 9.12 12.23 5.38
C GLU A 96 10.17 11.21 5.88
N GLU A 97 10.29 11.05 7.21
CA GLU A 97 11.28 10.17 7.85
C GLU A 97 10.65 8.91 8.47
N THR A 98 9.32 8.85 8.56
CA THR A 98 8.60 7.75 9.21
C THR A 98 7.43 7.30 8.36
N TRP A 99 7.61 6.16 7.69
CA TRP A 99 6.61 5.57 6.81
C TRP A 99 6.87 4.08 6.56
N LEU A 100 5.85 3.39 6.12
CA LEU A 100 5.94 2.06 5.54
C LEU A 100 5.35 2.10 4.13
N LYS A 101 6.05 1.55 3.14
CA LYS A 101 5.48 1.18 1.85
C LYS A 101 5.53 -0.34 1.67
N ALA A 102 4.55 -0.91 0.99
CA ALA A 102 4.51 -2.34 0.69
C ALA A 102 3.76 -2.60 -0.61
N GLY A 103 4.14 -3.66 -1.30
CA GLY A 103 3.51 -4.07 -2.54
C GLY A 103 4.33 -5.07 -3.32
N ILE A 104 3.98 -5.25 -4.57
CA ILE A 104 4.87 -5.94 -5.51
C ILE A 104 5.94 -4.95 -5.97
N GLU A 105 7.16 -5.44 -6.01
CA GLU A 105 8.34 -4.77 -6.52
C GLU A 105 9.10 -5.71 -7.44
N TYR A 106 9.41 -5.26 -8.65
CA TYR A 106 10.18 -6.07 -9.59
C TYR A 106 11.68 -5.93 -9.29
N ASN A 107 12.29 -7.00 -8.78
CA ASN A 107 13.72 -7.06 -8.54
C ASN A 107 14.26 -8.46 -8.84
N ASP A 108 15.57 -8.58 -9.06
CA ASP A 108 16.25 -9.84 -9.38
C ASP A 108 15.59 -10.63 -10.53
N GLY A 109 14.97 -9.90 -11.49
CA GLY A 109 14.35 -10.50 -12.68
C GLY A 109 12.95 -11.05 -12.46
N MET A 110 12.29 -10.78 -11.32
CA MET A 110 10.95 -11.29 -11.01
C MET A 110 10.15 -10.33 -10.08
N PRO A 111 8.82 -10.37 -10.16
CA PRO A 111 7.98 -9.66 -9.18
C PRO A 111 8.09 -10.32 -7.80
N MET A 112 8.39 -9.54 -6.77
CA MET A 112 8.48 -9.98 -5.38
C MET A 112 7.50 -9.20 -4.51
N ILE A 113 6.91 -9.84 -3.51
CA ILE A 113 6.20 -9.12 -2.45
C ILE A 113 7.24 -8.45 -1.55
N SER A 114 7.12 -7.16 -1.32
CA SER A 114 8.11 -6.41 -0.58
C SER A 114 7.49 -5.43 0.40
N SER A 115 8.26 -5.09 1.42
CA SER A 115 7.95 -4.00 2.34
C SER A 115 9.19 -3.20 2.69
N VAL A 116 9.05 -1.89 2.76
CA VAL A 116 10.08 -0.98 3.26
C VAL A 116 9.53 -0.23 4.46
N LEU A 117 10.09 -0.47 5.64
CA LEU A 117 9.82 0.32 6.83
C LEU A 117 10.93 1.37 6.99
N THR A 118 10.55 2.63 7.05
CA THR A 118 11.49 3.72 7.26
C THR A 118 11.22 4.39 8.59
N GLN A 119 12.24 4.48 9.41
CA GLN A 119 12.34 5.25 10.64
C GLN A 119 13.70 5.95 10.65
N GLY A 120 13.76 7.10 9.97
CA GLY A 120 15.00 7.78 9.62
C GLY A 120 15.75 7.13 8.45
N LYS A 121 15.94 5.81 8.47
CA LYS A 121 16.56 5.02 7.39
C LYS A 121 15.63 3.89 6.94
N SER A 122 15.75 3.50 5.68
CA SER A 122 14.91 2.46 5.08
C SER A 122 15.39 1.05 5.42
N ASP A 123 14.46 0.20 5.84
CA ASP A 123 14.62 -1.23 6.08
C ASP A 123 13.77 -2.01 5.07
N TRP A 124 14.42 -2.65 4.10
CA TRP A 124 13.79 -3.32 2.97
C TRP A 124 13.80 -4.84 3.12
N ALA A 125 12.64 -5.45 2.91
CA ALA A 125 12.45 -6.89 2.99
C ALA A 125 11.64 -7.39 1.79
N PRO A 126 12.27 -7.89 0.73
CA PRO A 126 11.62 -8.59 -0.37
C PRO A 126 11.44 -10.08 -0.06
N GLY A 127 10.45 -10.71 -0.71
CA GLY A 127 10.19 -12.13 -0.61
C GLY A 127 9.45 -12.67 -1.83
N CYS A 128 9.46 -14.00 -2.01
CA CYS A 128 8.72 -14.62 -3.10
C CYS A 128 7.22 -14.39 -2.94
N PHE A 129 6.53 -14.12 -4.05
CA PHE A 129 5.09 -14.01 -4.11
C PHE A 129 4.50 -15.23 -4.83
N SER A 130 3.60 -15.93 -4.17
CA SER A 130 3.03 -17.19 -4.69
C SER A 130 1.72 -17.02 -5.47
N GLY A 131 1.21 -15.78 -5.55
CA GLY A 131 0.00 -15.44 -6.29
C GLY A 131 0.26 -14.86 -7.68
N ASP A 132 -0.78 -14.33 -8.30
CA ASP A 132 -0.65 -13.52 -9.51
C ASP A 132 -0.11 -12.13 -9.11
N PRO A 133 1.13 -11.79 -9.46
CA PRO A 133 1.70 -10.49 -9.09
C PRO A 133 1.04 -9.32 -9.82
N THR A 134 0.24 -9.58 -10.84
CA THR A 134 -0.49 -8.54 -11.59
C THR A 134 -1.86 -8.23 -11.00
N ASP A 135 -2.35 -9.03 -10.03
CA ASP A 135 -3.66 -8.85 -9.38
C ASP A 135 -3.64 -9.39 -7.95
N PHE A 136 -3.58 -8.50 -6.96
CA PHE A 136 -3.47 -8.85 -5.55
C PHE A 136 -4.04 -7.77 -4.65
N TRP A 137 -4.18 -8.11 -3.36
CA TRP A 137 -4.65 -7.17 -2.34
C TRP A 137 -3.62 -6.97 -1.25
N LEU A 138 -3.65 -5.79 -0.66
CA LEU A 138 -2.93 -5.46 0.56
C LEU A 138 -3.89 -4.92 1.62
N ARG A 139 -3.61 -5.29 2.87
CA ARG A 139 -4.29 -4.79 4.06
C ARG A 139 -3.26 -4.37 5.08
N VAL A 140 -3.39 -3.17 5.61
CA VAL A 140 -2.56 -2.67 6.71
C VAL A 140 -3.45 -2.23 7.86
N THR A 141 -3.14 -2.68 9.06
CA THR A 141 -3.76 -2.23 10.31
C THR A 141 -2.69 -1.58 11.19
N VAL A 142 -2.98 -0.38 11.69
CA VAL A 142 -2.17 0.29 12.71
C VAL A 142 -3.02 0.48 13.95
N SER A 143 -2.57 -0.03 15.08
CA SER A 143 -3.22 0.12 16.38
C SER A 143 -2.21 -0.14 17.51
N ASP A 144 -2.31 0.63 18.59
CA ASP A 144 -1.55 0.41 19.83
C ASP A 144 -0.04 0.26 19.62
N GLY A 145 0.54 1.12 18.78
CA GLY A 145 1.99 1.11 18.49
C GLY A 145 2.45 -0.03 17.57
N VAL A 146 1.51 -0.76 16.95
CA VAL A 146 1.80 -1.92 16.09
C VAL A 146 1.25 -1.70 14.69
N LEU A 147 2.07 -2.00 13.70
CA LEU A 147 1.66 -2.11 12.30
C LEU A 147 1.63 -3.58 11.90
N ARG A 148 0.47 -4.04 11.45
CA ARG A 148 0.22 -5.36 10.88
C ARG A 148 -0.04 -5.20 9.38
N LEU A 149 0.83 -5.78 8.57
CA LEU A 149 0.70 -5.80 7.11
C LEU A 149 0.37 -7.21 6.64
N GLN A 150 -0.66 -7.34 5.84
CA GLN A 150 -1.14 -8.57 5.24
C GLN A 150 -1.28 -8.41 3.73
N TYR A 151 -1.23 -9.51 3.00
CA TYR A 151 -1.56 -9.55 1.57
C TYR A 151 -2.64 -10.60 1.32
N SER A 152 -3.25 -10.56 0.14
CA SER A 152 -4.16 -11.61 -0.30
C SER A 152 -4.03 -11.84 -1.80
N THR A 153 -4.27 -13.09 -2.23
CA THR A 153 -4.33 -13.51 -3.63
C THR A 153 -5.75 -13.85 -4.08
N ASP A 154 -6.70 -13.81 -3.15
CA ASP A 154 -8.10 -14.17 -3.39
C ASP A 154 -9.11 -13.17 -2.80
N GLY A 155 -8.62 -12.15 -2.06
CA GLY A 155 -9.43 -11.17 -1.35
C GLY A 155 -10.13 -11.71 -0.09
N ILE A 156 -9.88 -12.97 0.28
CA ILE A 156 -10.56 -13.70 1.36
C ILE A 156 -9.58 -14.09 2.45
N THR A 157 -8.44 -14.67 2.05
CA THR A 157 -7.39 -15.17 2.96
C THR A 157 -6.26 -14.16 3.07
N TRP A 158 -5.90 -13.77 4.30
CA TRP A 158 -5.00 -12.66 4.59
C TRP A 158 -3.78 -13.06 5.41
N PRO A 159 -2.80 -13.79 4.85
CA PRO A 159 -1.57 -14.11 5.55
C PRO A 159 -0.78 -12.87 5.95
N LEU A 160 -0.09 -12.98 7.08
CA LEU A 160 0.80 -11.95 7.57
C LEU A 160 2.02 -11.81 6.66
N LEU A 161 2.31 -10.58 6.24
CA LEU A 161 3.55 -10.23 5.54
C LEU A 161 4.57 -9.61 6.51
N ARG A 162 4.12 -8.69 7.37
CA ARG A 162 4.99 -8.03 8.35
C ARG A 162 4.23 -7.65 9.61
N LEU A 163 4.85 -7.83 10.76
CA LEU A 163 4.47 -7.24 12.02
C LEU A 163 5.63 -6.37 12.50
N ALA A 164 5.38 -5.12 12.78
CA ALA A 164 6.43 -4.19 13.17
C ALA A 164 5.92 -3.17 14.19
N PRO A 165 6.78 -2.66 15.10
CA PRO A 165 6.46 -1.46 15.85
C PRO A 165 6.28 -0.28 14.90
N PHE A 166 5.28 0.55 15.16
CA PHE A 166 5.04 1.77 14.42
C PHE A 166 4.59 2.86 15.39
N PRO A 167 5.12 4.08 15.33
CA PRO A 167 4.84 5.09 16.33
C PRO A 167 3.35 5.41 16.46
N ASP A 168 2.85 5.49 17.69
CA ASP A 168 1.53 6.03 17.97
C ASP A 168 1.48 7.52 17.62
N ALA A 169 0.41 7.91 16.96
CA ALA A 169 0.18 9.28 16.56
C ALA A 169 -1.32 9.62 16.52
N ASP A 170 -1.63 10.89 16.71
CA ASP A 170 -3.00 11.38 16.63
C ASP A 170 -3.61 11.21 15.22
N SER A 171 -2.76 11.16 14.20
CA SER A 171 -3.20 10.97 12.82
C SER A 171 -2.12 10.36 11.94
N TYR A 172 -2.58 9.59 10.96
CA TYR A 172 -1.77 8.98 9.91
C TYR A 172 -2.29 9.40 8.54
N THR A 173 -1.45 9.24 7.53
CA THR A 173 -1.87 9.30 6.13
C THR A 173 -1.62 7.93 5.52
N VAL A 174 -2.66 7.32 4.93
CA VAL A 174 -2.59 5.98 4.34
C VAL A 174 -3.24 5.98 2.96
N GLY A 175 -2.73 5.18 2.04
CA GLY A 175 -3.33 5.06 0.72
C GLY A 175 -2.48 4.32 -0.31
N PRO A 176 -2.95 4.26 -1.56
CA PRO A 176 -2.21 3.65 -2.65
C PRO A 176 -0.96 4.44 -3.00
N MET A 177 0.09 3.71 -3.33
CA MET A 177 1.34 4.28 -3.84
C MET A 177 1.89 3.47 -5.00
N CYS A 178 2.65 4.12 -5.87
CA CYS A 178 3.46 3.48 -6.89
C CYS A 178 4.66 4.32 -7.27
N CYS A 179 5.71 3.68 -7.79
CA CYS A 179 6.88 4.37 -8.31
C CYS A 179 7.67 3.49 -9.29
N THR A 180 8.50 4.15 -10.10
CA THR A 180 9.37 3.54 -11.10
C THR A 180 10.72 4.25 -11.12
N PRO A 181 11.68 3.83 -10.28
CA PRO A 181 12.99 4.48 -10.18
C PRO A 181 13.80 4.52 -11.49
N GLU A 182 13.67 3.47 -12.32
CA GLU A 182 14.50 3.29 -13.52
C GLU A 182 13.79 3.69 -14.83
N ARG A 183 12.48 3.90 -14.80
CA ARG A 183 11.70 4.25 -16.00
C ARG A 183 10.52 5.17 -15.71
N GLN A 184 9.64 5.33 -16.69
CA GLN A 184 8.28 5.83 -16.58
C GLN A 184 7.31 4.83 -17.24
N GLY A 185 6.01 4.99 -16.99
CA GLY A 185 5.00 4.32 -17.79
C GLY A 185 4.48 3.00 -17.24
N LEU A 186 4.76 2.65 -15.99
CA LEU A 186 4.02 1.59 -15.30
C LEU A 186 2.55 2.03 -15.18
N ARG A 187 1.65 1.24 -15.75
CA ARG A 187 0.19 1.43 -15.57
C ARG A 187 -0.25 0.70 -14.33
N VAL A 188 -0.93 1.40 -13.44
CA VAL A 188 -1.46 0.85 -12.20
C VAL A 188 -2.93 1.20 -12.08
N SER A 189 -3.74 0.22 -11.70
CA SER A 189 -5.13 0.40 -11.31
C SER A 189 -5.31 -0.02 -9.85
N PHE A 190 -5.90 0.84 -9.05
CA PHE A 190 -6.28 0.58 -7.68
C PHE A 190 -7.80 0.54 -7.58
N SER A 191 -8.32 -0.46 -6.87
CA SER A 191 -9.76 -0.64 -6.63
C SER A 191 -10.01 -1.18 -5.24
N GLU A 192 -11.27 -1.36 -4.88
CA GLU A 192 -11.69 -1.93 -3.57
C GLU A 192 -11.02 -1.22 -2.38
N TRP A 193 -10.84 0.12 -2.48
CA TRP A 193 -10.28 0.92 -1.41
C TRP A 193 -11.22 0.96 -0.22
N LEU A 194 -10.71 0.54 0.94
CA LEU A 194 -11.42 0.56 2.21
C LEU A 194 -10.54 1.23 3.27
N LEU A 195 -11.12 2.14 4.04
CA LEU A 195 -10.52 2.71 5.24
C LEU A 195 -11.54 2.63 6.37
N SER A 196 -11.19 1.94 7.46
CA SER A 196 -12.09 1.64 8.57
C SER A 196 -11.37 1.75 9.93
N PRO A 197 -12.09 1.73 11.06
CA PRO A 197 -11.50 1.46 12.36
C PRO A 197 -10.68 0.15 12.36
N PRO A 198 -9.75 -0.03 13.30
CA PRO A 198 -8.92 -1.24 13.36
C PRO A 198 -9.78 -2.50 13.40
N LEU A 199 -9.43 -3.48 12.57
CA LEU A 199 -10.00 -4.82 12.67
C LEU A 199 -9.50 -5.46 13.97
N GLY A 200 -10.39 -5.70 14.92
CA GLY A 200 -10.10 -6.34 16.20
C GLY A 200 -9.95 -7.87 16.09
N ARG A 201 -9.17 -8.33 15.12
CA ARG A 201 -8.93 -9.75 14.84
C ARG A 201 -7.61 -10.23 15.40
N ASP A 202 -7.56 -11.45 15.90
CA ASP A 202 -6.34 -12.09 16.36
C ASP A 202 -5.29 -12.16 15.25
N LEU A 203 -4.01 -12.19 15.63
CA LEU A 203 -2.89 -12.18 14.70
C LEU A 203 -2.95 -13.32 13.66
N HIS A 204 -3.44 -14.47 14.07
CA HIS A 204 -3.54 -15.68 13.23
C HIS A 204 -4.94 -15.91 12.66
N ASP A 205 -5.85 -14.96 12.83
CA ASP A 205 -7.12 -14.93 12.09
C ASP A 205 -6.85 -14.43 10.68
N LEU A 206 -6.96 -15.35 9.70
CA LEU A 206 -6.68 -15.08 8.29
C LEU A 206 -7.91 -14.60 7.50
N SER A 207 -9.04 -14.33 8.16
CA SER A 207 -10.26 -13.85 7.48
C SER A 207 -10.25 -12.35 7.17
#